data_e4f5093a563339654a7847e9eee5f739
#
_entry.id   e4f5093a563339654a7847e9eee5f739
#
_cell.length_a   1.000
_cell.length_b   1.000
_cell.length_c   1.000
_cell.angle_alpha   90.00
_cell.angle_beta   90.00
_cell.angle_gamma   90.00
#
_symmetry.space_group_name_H-M   'P 1'
#
loop_
_entity.id
_entity.type
_entity.pdbx_description
1 polymer ?
#
loop_
_entity_poly.entity_id
_entity_poly.type
_entity_poly.pdbx_seq_one_letter_code
_entity_poly.pdbx_strand_id
1 'polypeptide(L)'
;ADVLAVLQDANKRGAITVAITNDPESPMAKFADYHLCCNAGKEISVAATKTFTAQMGLLLLLCAYWNDDAQLLKEFAALPQAVKETLTACEAKIAGLTLRYRYMQQGFVLSRGLTYPIALEATLKTQETCYVKMKGYSSADFYHGPLAQVDSEMPVILYAPRGDAQKDNVDLACRLREIGAQPLIVTDDAALATKEPLAWLLPDTGSQFTSPFVFAVFAQCFAESLCAQKGLNPDQPRNLKKVTITK
;
A
#
# COMPACT_ATOMS: atom_id res chain seq x y z
N ALA A 1 22.25 3.38 -5.40
CA ALA A 1 23.42 4.21 -5.04
C ALA A 1 23.11 5.03 -3.79
N ASP A 2 22.03 5.78 -3.76
CA ASP A 2 21.73 6.75 -2.70
C ASP A 2 21.48 6.11 -1.33
N VAL A 3 20.68 5.04 -1.28
CA VAL A 3 20.39 4.32 -0.03
C VAL A 3 21.65 3.68 0.55
N LEU A 4 22.54 3.14 -0.28
CA LEU A 4 23.84 2.60 0.16
C LEU A 4 24.72 3.70 0.77
N ALA A 5 24.73 4.91 0.19
CA ALA A 5 25.50 6.02 0.73
C ALA A 5 24.99 6.46 2.12
N VAL A 6 23.67 6.49 2.32
CA VAL A 6 23.06 6.76 3.64
C VAL A 6 23.45 5.69 4.65
N LEU A 7 23.39 4.41 4.25
CA LEU A 7 23.78 3.29 5.11
C LEU A 7 25.27 3.41 5.52
N GLN A 8 26.14 3.76 4.57
CA GLN A 8 27.56 3.95 4.81
C GLN A 8 27.86 5.12 5.75
N ASP A 9 27.14 6.25 5.59
CA ASP A 9 27.30 7.41 6.49
C ASP A 9 26.82 7.09 7.90
N ALA A 10 25.68 6.40 8.06
CA ALA A 10 25.16 5.97 9.35
C ALA A 10 26.16 5.04 10.08
N ASN A 11 26.72 4.06 9.38
CA ASN A 11 27.71 3.14 9.96
C ASN A 11 28.99 3.89 10.39
N LYS A 12 29.49 4.85 9.59
CA LYS A 12 30.64 5.69 9.96
C LYS A 12 30.40 6.52 11.23
N ARG A 13 29.15 6.85 11.51
CA ARG A 13 28.73 7.55 12.74
C ARG A 13 28.49 6.62 13.93
N GLY A 14 28.76 5.32 13.79
CA GLY A 14 28.61 4.33 14.84
C GLY A 14 27.18 3.78 15.02
N ALA A 15 26.27 4.03 14.06
CA ALA A 15 24.95 3.42 14.09
C ALA A 15 25.01 1.96 13.67
N ILE A 16 24.23 1.09 14.34
CA ILE A 16 23.97 -0.27 13.89
C ILE A 16 23.13 -0.20 12.62
N THR A 17 23.59 -0.91 11.59
CA THR A 17 22.92 -0.89 10.28
C THR A 17 22.26 -2.23 9.94
N VAL A 18 21.00 -2.15 9.48
CA VAL A 18 20.23 -3.33 9.07
C VAL A 18 19.77 -3.12 7.62
N ALA A 19 20.11 -4.01 6.72
CA ALA A 19 19.62 -4.02 5.35
C ALA A 19 18.49 -5.04 5.18
N ILE A 20 17.36 -4.64 4.63
CA ILE A 20 16.27 -5.53 4.23
C ILE A 20 16.23 -5.54 2.70
N THR A 21 16.64 -6.63 2.08
CA THR A 21 16.73 -6.74 0.62
C THR A 21 16.26 -8.11 0.13
N ASN A 22 15.95 -8.21 -1.15
CA ASN A 22 15.59 -9.48 -1.79
C ASN A 22 16.79 -10.16 -2.48
N ASP A 23 17.97 -9.54 -2.42
CA ASP A 23 19.21 -10.07 -3.01
C ASP A 23 20.33 -10.08 -1.95
N PRO A 24 20.74 -11.26 -1.47
CA PRO A 24 21.81 -11.38 -0.47
C PRO A 24 23.18 -10.96 -1.03
N GLU A 25 23.33 -10.93 -2.36
CA GLU A 25 24.56 -10.48 -3.02
C GLU A 25 24.62 -8.97 -3.27
N SER A 26 23.53 -8.24 -2.93
CA SER A 26 23.48 -6.80 -3.13
C SER A 26 24.56 -6.06 -2.31
N PRO A 27 25.07 -4.91 -2.80
CA PRO A 27 26.03 -4.11 -2.05
C PRO A 27 25.54 -3.70 -0.65
N MET A 28 24.24 -3.49 -0.48
CA MET A 28 23.65 -3.14 0.82
C MET A 28 23.69 -4.33 1.79
N ALA A 29 23.32 -5.54 1.31
CA ALA A 29 23.36 -6.76 2.12
C ALA A 29 24.78 -7.10 2.60
N LYS A 30 25.79 -6.87 1.74
CA LYS A 30 27.21 -7.11 2.05
C LYS A 30 27.82 -6.07 2.98
N PHE A 31 27.26 -4.87 3.00
CA PHE A 31 27.82 -3.75 3.77
C PHE A 31 27.22 -3.62 5.17
N ALA A 32 25.91 -3.87 5.32
CA ALA A 32 25.21 -3.71 6.60
C ALA A 32 25.73 -4.67 7.68
N ASP A 33 25.65 -4.25 8.95
CA ASP A 33 25.99 -5.11 10.09
C ASP A 33 25.07 -6.34 10.16
N TYR A 34 23.79 -6.17 9.75
CA TYR A 34 22.80 -7.24 9.69
C TYR A 34 22.05 -7.20 8.36
N HIS A 35 21.71 -8.36 7.83
CA HIS A 35 20.92 -8.49 6.62
C HIS A 35 19.71 -9.41 6.86
N LEU A 36 18.52 -8.91 6.49
CA LEU A 36 17.27 -9.67 6.45
C LEU A 36 16.87 -9.86 4.98
N CYS A 37 16.90 -11.11 4.52
CA CYS A 37 16.54 -11.43 3.14
C CYS A 37 15.03 -11.64 3.01
N CYS A 38 14.40 -10.95 2.05
CA CYS A 38 12.95 -11.08 1.77
C CYS A 38 12.56 -12.47 1.27
N ASN A 39 13.46 -13.20 0.61
CA ASN A 39 13.20 -14.51 -0.01
C ASN A 39 11.94 -14.51 -0.91
N ALA A 40 11.59 -13.36 -1.50
CA ALA A 40 10.40 -13.20 -2.32
C ALA A 40 10.54 -13.74 -3.75
N GLY A 41 11.68 -14.36 -4.06
CA GLY A 41 12.02 -14.78 -5.41
C GLY A 41 12.25 -13.60 -6.35
N LYS A 42 12.60 -13.86 -7.61
CA LYS A 42 12.90 -12.81 -8.58
C LYS A 42 11.65 -11.98 -8.89
N GLU A 43 11.74 -10.65 -8.74
CA GLU A 43 10.70 -9.71 -9.13
C GLU A 43 11.03 -9.14 -10.51
N ILE A 44 10.19 -9.48 -11.50
CA ILE A 44 10.44 -9.19 -12.91
C ILE A 44 9.90 -7.80 -13.28
N SER A 45 8.69 -7.48 -12.83
CA SER A 45 8.04 -6.21 -13.11
C SER A 45 8.83 -5.02 -12.57
N VAL A 46 8.75 -3.87 -13.26
CA VAL A 46 9.37 -2.61 -12.79
C VAL A 46 8.75 -2.17 -11.47
N ALA A 47 7.43 -2.15 -11.40
CA ALA A 47 6.69 -1.84 -10.18
C ALA A 47 6.84 -2.98 -9.16
N ALA A 48 7.41 -2.68 -8.00
CA ALA A 48 7.57 -3.66 -6.93
C ALA A 48 6.21 -4.02 -6.31
N THR A 49 5.99 -5.30 -6.01
CA THR A 49 4.78 -5.81 -5.36
C THR A 49 5.14 -6.74 -4.21
N LYS A 50 5.56 -7.98 -4.51
CA LYS A 50 5.86 -8.99 -3.49
C LYS A 50 7.07 -8.65 -2.62
N THR A 51 8.08 -7.95 -3.15
CA THR A 51 9.21 -7.48 -2.33
C THR A 51 8.78 -6.41 -1.34
N PHE A 52 7.86 -5.52 -1.71
CA PHE A 52 7.27 -4.54 -0.80
C PHE A 52 6.56 -5.22 0.38
N THR A 53 5.65 -6.16 0.11
CA THR A 53 4.92 -6.89 1.16
C THR A 53 5.84 -7.77 2.01
N ALA A 54 6.88 -8.37 1.42
CA ALA A 54 7.89 -9.13 2.16
C ALA A 54 8.73 -8.25 3.08
N GLN A 55 9.11 -7.05 2.64
CA GLN A 55 9.81 -6.07 3.49
C GLN A 55 8.93 -5.62 4.65
N MET A 56 7.65 -5.34 4.42
CA MET A 56 6.68 -5.08 5.50
C MET A 56 6.64 -6.23 6.50
N GLY A 57 6.61 -7.49 6.00
CA GLY A 57 6.59 -8.68 6.84
C GLY A 57 7.83 -8.80 7.72
N LEU A 58 9.01 -8.56 7.16
CA LEU A 58 10.27 -8.60 7.93
C LEU A 58 10.33 -7.50 8.99
N LEU A 59 9.82 -6.29 8.69
CA LEU A 59 9.72 -5.21 9.69
C LEU A 59 8.76 -5.60 10.82
N LEU A 60 7.60 -6.17 10.49
CA LEU A 60 6.64 -6.62 11.50
C LEU A 60 7.22 -7.73 12.38
N LEU A 61 7.89 -8.73 11.77
CA LEU A 61 8.58 -9.79 12.49
C LEU A 61 9.69 -9.23 13.39
N LEU A 62 10.48 -8.28 12.91
CA LEU A 62 11.50 -7.62 13.71
C LEU A 62 10.88 -6.97 14.96
N CYS A 63 9.78 -6.24 14.80
CA CYS A 63 9.06 -5.65 15.93
C CYS A 63 8.51 -6.71 16.90
N ALA A 64 7.92 -7.80 16.37
CA ALA A 64 7.35 -8.86 17.18
C ALA A 64 8.42 -9.58 18.02
N TYR A 65 9.55 -9.92 17.42
CA TYR A 65 10.68 -10.55 18.14
C TYR A 65 11.36 -9.59 19.12
N TRP A 66 11.47 -8.31 18.77
CA TRP A 66 12.07 -7.30 19.65
C TRP A 66 11.27 -7.10 20.95
N ASN A 67 9.95 -7.24 20.85
CA ASN A 67 9.04 -7.06 21.98
C ASN A 67 8.60 -8.38 22.63
N ASP A 68 9.13 -9.54 22.20
CA ASP A 68 8.69 -10.88 22.65
C ASP A 68 7.16 -11.07 22.50
N ASP A 69 6.58 -10.52 21.43
CA ASP A 69 5.13 -10.52 21.17
C ASP A 69 4.70 -11.80 20.47
N ALA A 70 4.42 -12.84 21.27
CA ALA A 70 3.96 -14.12 20.77
C ALA A 70 2.59 -14.04 20.07
N GLN A 71 1.73 -13.09 20.47
CA GLN A 71 0.43 -12.90 19.83
C GLN A 71 0.59 -12.34 18.41
N LEU A 72 1.44 -11.33 18.24
CA LEU A 72 1.72 -10.74 16.93
C LEU A 72 2.38 -11.77 15.99
N LEU A 73 3.27 -12.65 16.49
CA LEU A 73 3.84 -13.75 15.71
C LEU A 73 2.76 -14.73 15.22
N LYS A 74 1.77 -15.04 16.07
CA LYS A 74 0.64 -15.89 15.69
C LYS A 74 -0.25 -15.21 14.64
N GLU A 75 -0.54 -13.92 14.79
CA GLU A 75 -1.30 -13.13 13.81
C GLU A 75 -0.58 -13.04 12.47
N PHE A 76 0.73 -12.83 12.50
CA PHE A 76 1.58 -12.86 11.31
C PHE A 76 1.52 -14.21 10.58
N ALA A 77 1.55 -15.32 11.32
CA ALA A 77 1.48 -16.67 10.74
C ALA A 77 0.15 -16.94 10.00
N ALA A 78 -0.92 -16.21 10.33
CA ALA A 78 -2.22 -16.30 9.65
C ALA A 78 -2.32 -15.45 8.36
N LEU A 79 -1.40 -14.49 8.16
CA LEU A 79 -1.43 -13.56 7.01
C LEU A 79 -1.48 -14.24 5.63
N PRO A 80 -0.75 -15.35 5.35
CA PRO A 80 -0.80 -15.98 4.04
C PRO A 80 -2.21 -16.35 3.60
N GLN A 81 -3.07 -16.79 4.54
CA GLN A 81 -4.45 -17.12 4.25
C GLN A 81 -5.28 -15.86 3.90
N ALA A 82 -5.16 -14.79 4.69
CA ALA A 82 -5.85 -13.53 4.43
C ALA A 82 -5.42 -12.89 3.09
N VAL A 83 -4.13 -12.97 2.76
CA VAL A 83 -3.59 -12.53 1.46
C VAL A 83 -4.19 -13.36 0.31
N LYS A 84 -4.26 -14.68 0.46
CA LYS A 84 -4.88 -15.57 -0.54
C LYS A 84 -6.36 -15.23 -0.76
N GLU A 85 -7.10 -15.00 0.31
CA GLU A 85 -8.51 -14.60 0.24
C GLU A 85 -8.68 -13.25 -0.48
N THR A 86 -7.80 -12.28 -0.19
CA THR A 86 -7.79 -10.98 -0.86
C THR A 86 -7.52 -11.14 -2.36
N LEU A 87 -6.53 -11.92 -2.76
CA LEU A 87 -6.22 -12.20 -4.17
C LEU A 87 -7.41 -12.85 -4.87
N THR A 88 -8.01 -13.89 -4.27
CA THR A 88 -9.18 -14.58 -4.84
C THR A 88 -10.37 -13.62 -5.04
N ALA A 89 -10.62 -12.74 -4.06
CA ALA A 89 -11.68 -11.74 -4.19
C ALA A 89 -11.38 -10.71 -5.28
N CYS A 90 -10.11 -10.30 -5.41
CA CYS A 90 -9.66 -9.40 -6.48
C CYS A 90 -9.82 -10.05 -7.85
N GLU A 91 -9.32 -11.27 -8.05
CA GLU A 91 -9.49 -12.02 -9.32
C GLU A 91 -10.95 -12.10 -9.75
N ALA A 92 -11.86 -12.34 -8.81
CA ALA A 92 -13.28 -12.50 -9.10
C ALA A 92 -14.01 -11.20 -9.44
N LYS A 93 -13.64 -10.06 -8.85
CA LYS A 93 -14.51 -8.87 -8.82
C LYS A 93 -13.85 -7.53 -9.17
N ILE A 94 -12.51 -7.43 -9.11
CA ILE A 94 -11.85 -6.12 -9.17
C ILE A 94 -12.01 -5.44 -10.53
N ALA A 95 -12.12 -6.22 -11.62
CA ALA A 95 -12.31 -5.69 -12.97
C ALA A 95 -13.60 -4.87 -13.10
N GLY A 96 -14.69 -5.31 -12.45
CA GLY A 96 -15.94 -4.57 -12.41
C GLY A 96 -15.84 -3.25 -11.62
N LEU A 97 -15.03 -3.23 -10.57
CA LEU A 97 -14.75 -2.02 -9.79
C LEU A 97 -13.90 -1.04 -10.60
N THR A 98 -12.77 -1.50 -11.15
CA THR A 98 -11.79 -0.64 -11.84
C THR A 98 -12.31 -0.07 -13.16
N LEU A 99 -13.31 -0.70 -13.76
CA LEU A 99 -13.99 -0.17 -14.95
C LEU A 99 -14.57 1.24 -14.71
N ARG A 100 -15.05 1.53 -13.50
CA ARG A 100 -15.55 2.86 -13.09
C ARG A 100 -14.48 3.95 -13.19
N TYR A 101 -13.21 3.57 -13.06
CA TYR A 101 -12.06 4.47 -13.01
C TYR A 101 -11.26 4.50 -14.31
N ARG A 102 -11.73 3.81 -15.37
CA ARG A 102 -11.01 3.67 -16.65
C ARG A 102 -10.56 5.01 -17.24
N TYR A 103 -11.38 6.03 -17.11
CA TYR A 103 -11.10 7.36 -17.67
C TYR A 103 -10.46 8.33 -16.67
N MET A 104 -10.21 7.88 -15.45
CA MET A 104 -9.55 8.67 -14.40
C MET A 104 -8.19 9.18 -14.88
N GLN A 105 -7.95 10.50 -14.73
CA GLN A 105 -6.69 11.17 -15.03
C GLN A 105 -5.99 11.66 -13.77
N GLN A 106 -6.74 11.86 -12.70
CA GLN A 106 -6.26 12.30 -11.40
C GLN A 106 -7.14 11.72 -10.29
N GLY A 107 -6.69 11.80 -9.05
CA GLY A 107 -7.46 11.36 -7.90
C GLY A 107 -6.64 11.36 -6.62
N PHE A 108 -7.28 10.95 -5.54
CA PHE A 108 -6.66 10.86 -4.24
C PHE A 108 -6.76 9.44 -3.66
N VAL A 109 -5.71 9.03 -2.93
CA VAL A 109 -5.76 7.88 -2.03
C VAL A 109 -5.51 8.40 -0.63
N LEU A 110 -6.48 8.17 0.25
CA LEU A 110 -6.48 8.73 1.60
C LEU A 110 -6.47 7.62 2.64
N SER A 111 -5.79 7.84 3.75
CA SER A 111 -5.83 6.97 4.91
C SER A 111 -5.23 7.67 6.13
N ARG A 112 -5.29 7.02 7.29
CA ARG A 112 -4.62 7.44 8.52
C ARG A 112 -4.08 6.24 9.28
N GLY A 113 -3.06 6.46 10.12
CA GLY A 113 -2.44 5.41 10.93
C GLY A 113 -1.60 4.44 10.10
N LEU A 114 -1.60 3.17 10.44
CA LEU A 114 -0.73 2.15 9.85
C LEU A 114 -1.00 1.86 8.37
N THR A 115 -2.16 2.22 7.84
CA THR A 115 -2.49 2.10 6.41
C THR A 115 -2.16 3.36 5.59
N TYR A 116 -1.72 4.45 6.21
CA TYR A 116 -1.29 5.63 5.45
C TYR A 116 -0.10 5.35 4.52
N PRO A 117 0.96 4.62 4.93
CA PRO A 117 2.01 4.19 3.99
C PRO A 117 1.48 3.36 2.82
N ILE A 118 0.41 2.59 3.04
CA ILE A 118 -0.22 1.81 1.96
C ILE A 118 -0.98 2.72 0.98
N ALA A 119 -1.58 3.82 1.47
CA ALA A 119 -2.17 4.82 0.58
C ALA A 119 -1.10 5.49 -0.31
N LEU A 120 0.11 5.72 0.20
CA LEU A 120 1.24 6.21 -0.59
C LEU A 120 1.72 5.18 -1.61
N GLU A 121 1.81 3.90 -1.24
CA GLU A 121 2.15 2.81 -2.14
C GLU A 121 1.10 2.65 -3.26
N ALA A 122 -0.20 2.69 -2.93
CA ALA A 122 -1.28 2.66 -3.92
C ALA A 122 -1.18 3.83 -4.92
N THR A 123 -0.85 5.01 -4.41
CA THR A 123 -0.60 6.20 -5.21
C THR A 123 0.55 5.95 -6.19
N LEU A 124 1.68 5.47 -5.70
CA LEU A 124 2.86 5.17 -6.51
C LEU A 124 2.57 4.12 -7.58
N LYS A 125 1.95 3.00 -7.21
CA LYS A 125 1.58 1.93 -8.17
C LYS A 125 0.68 2.47 -9.28
N THR A 126 -0.31 3.27 -8.93
CA THR A 126 -1.23 3.86 -9.93
C THR A 126 -0.52 4.88 -10.83
N GLN A 127 0.41 5.66 -10.31
CA GLN A 127 1.25 6.56 -11.11
C GLN A 127 2.15 5.79 -12.08
N GLU A 128 2.84 4.76 -11.59
CA GLU A 128 3.81 3.97 -12.35
C GLU A 128 3.15 3.18 -13.49
N THR A 129 2.02 2.54 -13.22
CA THR A 129 1.39 1.58 -14.15
C THR A 129 0.25 2.16 -14.96
N CYS A 130 -0.51 3.12 -14.42
CA CYS A 130 -1.71 3.68 -15.05
C CYS A 130 -1.52 5.11 -15.56
N TYR A 131 -0.41 5.76 -15.23
CA TYR A 131 -0.07 7.14 -15.61
C TYR A 131 -1.10 8.18 -15.13
N VAL A 132 -1.76 7.89 -14.02
CA VAL A 132 -2.75 8.77 -13.39
C VAL A 132 -2.05 9.68 -12.38
N LYS A 133 -2.42 10.95 -12.34
CA LYS A 133 -1.92 11.94 -11.37
C LYS A 133 -2.55 11.70 -9.99
N MET A 134 -2.24 10.56 -9.38
CA MET A 134 -2.70 10.27 -8.03
C MET A 134 -1.89 11.01 -6.98
N LYS A 135 -2.52 11.37 -5.86
CA LYS A 135 -1.88 11.93 -4.69
C LYS A 135 -2.36 11.20 -3.43
N GLY A 136 -1.41 10.83 -2.57
CA GLY A 136 -1.69 10.21 -1.26
C GLY A 136 -1.61 11.24 -0.16
N TYR A 137 -2.60 11.26 0.75
CA TYR A 137 -2.58 12.10 1.94
C TYR A 137 -3.04 11.33 3.17
N SER A 138 -2.52 11.77 4.32
CA SER A 138 -3.14 11.46 5.59
C SER A 138 -4.53 12.11 5.65
N SER A 139 -5.53 11.39 6.18
CA SER A 139 -6.89 11.92 6.34
C SER A 139 -6.91 13.22 7.14
N ALA A 140 -6.00 13.38 8.12
CA ALA A 140 -5.89 14.60 8.89
C ALA A 140 -5.33 15.76 8.05
N ASP A 141 -4.24 15.53 7.31
CA ASP A 141 -3.59 16.58 6.51
C ASP A 141 -4.47 17.02 5.33
N PHE A 142 -5.35 16.13 4.88
CA PHE A 142 -6.24 16.40 3.74
C PHE A 142 -7.18 17.59 3.99
N TYR A 143 -7.60 17.82 5.23
CA TYR A 143 -8.43 18.99 5.61
C TYR A 143 -7.71 20.33 5.45
N HIS A 144 -6.36 20.34 5.46
CA HIS A 144 -5.55 21.57 5.48
C HIS A 144 -5.18 22.07 4.06
N GLY A 145 -6.13 21.98 3.12
CA GLY A 145 -5.97 22.53 1.76
C GLY A 145 -6.38 21.56 0.65
N PRO A 146 -5.84 20.32 0.57
CA PRO A 146 -6.16 19.40 -0.52
C PRO A 146 -7.65 19.11 -0.70
N LEU A 147 -8.45 19.15 0.36
CA LEU A 147 -9.91 18.97 0.33
C LEU A 147 -10.61 19.98 -0.61
N ALA A 148 -10.06 21.19 -0.79
CA ALA A 148 -10.59 22.19 -1.70
C ALA A 148 -10.55 21.78 -3.19
N GLN A 149 -9.76 20.75 -3.53
CA GLN A 149 -9.66 20.21 -4.89
C GLN A 149 -10.77 19.18 -5.20
N VAL A 150 -11.57 18.78 -4.20
CA VAL A 150 -12.59 17.74 -4.35
C VAL A 150 -13.91 18.34 -4.80
N ASP A 151 -14.46 17.77 -5.86
CA ASP A 151 -15.80 17.97 -6.37
C ASP A 151 -16.50 16.61 -6.57
N SER A 152 -17.69 16.62 -7.18
CA SER A 152 -18.48 15.41 -7.45
C SER A 152 -17.84 14.44 -8.44
N GLU A 153 -16.87 14.89 -9.24
CA GLU A 153 -16.20 14.10 -10.28
C GLU A 153 -14.83 13.60 -9.83
N MET A 154 -14.28 14.13 -8.71
CA MET A 154 -12.97 13.75 -8.22
C MET A 154 -12.94 12.32 -7.67
N PRO A 155 -12.19 11.39 -8.27
CA PRO A 155 -12.00 10.06 -7.71
C PRO A 155 -11.25 10.11 -6.39
N VAL A 156 -11.84 9.54 -5.36
CA VAL A 156 -11.22 9.38 -4.04
C VAL A 156 -11.32 7.92 -3.62
N ILE A 157 -10.19 7.32 -3.25
CA ILE A 157 -10.11 6.01 -2.62
C ILE A 157 -9.71 6.25 -1.17
N LEU A 158 -10.49 5.78 -0.22
CA LEU A 158 -10.26 5.97 1.20
C LEU A 158 -10.09 4.62 1.89
N TYR A 159 -8.93 4.39 2.46
CA TYR A 159 -8.65 3.21 3.28
C TYR A 159 -9.09 3.47 4.72
N ALA A 160 -10.05 2.70 5.18
CA ALA A 160 -10.66 2.81 6.50
C ALA A 160 -10.58 1.46 7.25
N PRO A 161 -9.37 1.04 7.68
CA PRO A 161 -9.20 -0.19 8.46
C PRO A 161 -9.86 -0.06 9.82
N ARG A 162 -10.16 -1.21 10.45
CA ARG A 162 -10.47 -1.25 11.88
C ARG A 162 -9.29 -0.72 12.69
N GLY A 163 -9.59 -0.19 13.86
CA GLY A 163 -8.60 0.30 14.82
C GLY A 163 -8.72 1.79 15.10
N ASP A 164 -7.68 2.35 15.70
CA ASP A 164 -7.70 3.70 16.29
C ASP A 164 -7.99 4.82 15.27
N ALA A 165 -7.56 4.64 14.03
CA ALA A 165 -7.74 5.63 12.97
C ALA A 165 -9.06 5.51 12.19
N GLN A 166 -9.90 4.49 12.48
CA GLN A 166 -11.11 4.24 11.70
C GLN A 166 -12.09 5.41 11.74
N LYS A 167 -12.32 5.95 12.94
CA LYS A 167 -13.25 7.07 13.13
C LYS A 167 -12.89 8.27 12.26
N ASP A 168 -11.63 8.66 12.22
CA ASP A 168 -11.18 9.82 11.43
C ASP A 168 -11.38 9.59 9.93
N ASN A 169 -11.14 8.35 9.46
CA ASN A 169 -11.37 8.00 8.06
C ASN A 169 -12.88 8.02 7.72
N VAL A 170 -13.74 7.54 8.63
CA VAL A 170 -15.20 7.57 8.46
C VAL A 170 -15.72 9.00 8.45
N ASP A 171 -15.24 9.85 9.36
CA ASP A 171 -15.61 11.27 9.43
C ASP A 171 -15.23 11.97 8.11
N LEU A 172 -14.06 11.69 7.56
CA LEU A 172 -13.66 12.22 6.25
C LEU A 172 -14.54 11.67 5.11
N ALA A 173 -14.92 10.39 5.13
CA ALA A 173 -15.85 9.83 4.14
C ALA A 173 -17.21 10.55 4.15
N CYS A 174 -17.74 10.88 5.33
CA CYS A 174 -18.94 11.67 5.48
C CYS A 174 -18.76 13.07 4.86
N ARG A 175 -17.65 13.73 5.17
CA ARG A 175 -17.34 15.06 4.63
C ARG A 175 -17.21 15.07 3.10
N LEU A 176 -16.58 14.05 2.53
CA LEU A 176 -16.46 13.91 1.07
C LEU A 176 -17.83 13.77 0.40
N ARG A 177 -18.74 13.00 1.00
CA ARG A 177 -20.12 12.88 0.48
C ARG A 177 -20.92 14.18 0.58
N GLU A 178 -20.74 14.95 1.63
CA GLU A 178 -21.37 16.29 1.77
C GLU A 178 -20.94 17.24 0.65
N ILE A 179 -19.72 17.11 0.14
CA ILE A 179 -19.20 17.88 -1.00
C ILE A 179 -19.76 17.34 -2.33
N GLY A 180 -20.39 16.16 -2.33
CA GLY A 180 -20.93 15.49 -3.51
C GLY A 180 -20.00 14.44 -4.11
N ALA A 181 -18.81 14.22 -3.56
CA ALA A 181 -17.91 13.16 -4.01
C ALA A 181 -18.45 11.76 -3.66
N GLN A 182 -18.01 10.76 -4.43
CA GLN A 182 -18.37 9.35 -4.22
C GLN A 182 -17.10 8.53 -3.90
N PRO A 183 -16.59 8.61 -2.66
CA PRO A 183 -15.36 7.88 -2.33
C PRO A 183 -15.58 6.36 -2.37
N LEU A 184 -14.60 5.64 -2.90
CA LEU A 184 -14.47 4.20 -2.71
C LEU A 184 -13.91 3.96 -1.30
N ILE A 185 -14.70 3.33 -0.45
CA ILE A 185 -14.27 2.94 0.90
C ILE A 185 -13.72 1.52 0.84
N VAL A 186 -12.45 1.35 1.16
CA VAL A 186 -11.81 0.05 1.33
C VAL A 186 -11.64 -0.20 2.81
N THR A 187 -12.21 -1.30 3.30
CA THR A 187 -12.25 -1.57 4.75
C THR A 187 -12.23 -3.07 5.03
N ASP A 188 -11.74 -3.46 6.19
CA ASP A 188 -11.85 -4.81 6.78
C ASP A 188 -12.97 -4.89 7.81
N ASP A 189 -13.83 -3.85 7.91
CA ASP A 189 -15.02 -3.81 8.75
C ASP A 189 -16.28 -4.06 7.92
N ALA A 190 -16.87 -5.24 8.10
CA ALA A 190 -18.11 -5.62 7.42
C ALA A 190 -19.29 -4.70 7.74
N ALA A 191 -19.36 -4.17 8.97
CA ALA A 191 -20.44 -3.28 9.38
C ALA A 191 -20.29 -1.90 8.70
N LEU A 192 -19.07 -1.42 8.50
CA LEU A 192 -18.80 -0.21 7.73
C LEU A 192 -19.09 -0.45 6.24
N ALA A 193 -18.63 -1.55 5.68
CA ALA A 193 -18.82 -1.86 4.26
C ALA A 193 -20.30 -1.93 3.86
N THR A 194 -21.19 -2.41 4.75
CA THR A 194 -22.63 -2.46 4.48
C THR A 194 -23.34 -1.11 4.52
N LYS A 195 -22.75 -0.12 5.17
CA LYS A 195 -23.30 1.24 5.29
C LYS A 195 -22.85 2.15 4.16
N GLU A 196 -21.77 1.82 3.50
CA GLU A 196 -21.16 2.66 2.47
C GLU A 196 -21.73 2.34 1.08
N PRO A 197 -22.15 3.37 0.31
CA PRO A 197 -22.73 3.16 -1.02
C PRO A 197 -21.76 2.51 -2.02
N LEU A 198 -20.46 2.75 -1.85
CA LEU A 198 -19.40 2.17 -2.66
C LEU A 198 -18.29 1.69 -1.74
N ALA A 199 -18.26 0.39 -1.47
CA ALA A 199 -17.29 -0.22 -0.58
C ALA A 199 -16.64 -1.45 -1.19
N TRP A 200 -15.40 -1.71 -0.76
CA TRP A 200 -14.69 -2.97 -0.95
C TRP A 200 -14.33 -3.54 0.42
N LEU A 201 -14.87 -4.72 0.72
CA LEU A 201 -14.58 -5.43 1.96
C LEU A 201 -13.36 -6.33 1.78
N LEU A 202 -12.38 -6.14 2.66
CA LEU A 202 -11.19 -6.99 2.80
C LEU A 202 -11.38 -8.01 3.92
N PRO A 203 -10.61 -9.11 3.92
CA PRO A 203 -10.56 -10.03 5.06
C PRO A 203 -10.14 -9.31 6.34
N ASP A 204 -10.81 -9.63 7.44
CA ASP A 204 -10.40 -9.20 8.78
C ASP A 204 -9.21 -10.06 9.23
N THR A 205 -8.08 -9.44 9.48
CA THR A 205 -6.86 -10.13 9.95
C THR A 205 -6.79 -10.26 11.47
N GLY A 206 -7.78 -9.71 12.18
CA GLY A 206 -7.85 -9.71 13.64
C GLY A 206 -6.95 -8.67 14.33
N SER A 207 -6.13 -7.93 13.58
CA SER A 207 -5.17 -6.99 14.17
C SER A 207 -4.91 -5.80 13.24
N GLN A 208 -4.83 -4.60 13.82
CA GLN A 208 -4.43 -3.40 13.08
C GLN A 208 -2.98 -3.43 12.56
N PHE A 209 -2.13 -4.31 13.10
CA PHE A 209 -0.74 -4.46 12.65
C PHE A 209 -0.61 -5.34 11.41
N THR A 210 -1.52 -6.28 11.23
CA THR A 210 -1.55 -7.20 10.08
C THR A 210 -2.52 -6.73 8.97
N SER A 211 -3.51 -5.92 9.31
CA SER A 211 -4.45 -5.32 8.35
C SER A 211 -3.77 -4.61 7.16
N PRO A 212 -2.69 -3.81 7.31
CA PRO A 212 -2.02 -3.15 6.18
C PRO A 212 -1.61 -4.07 5.03
N PHE A 213 -1.38 -5.36 5.28
CA PHE A 213 -0.99 -6.33 4.24
C PHE A 213 -2.10 -6.60 3.23
N VAL A 214 -3.33 -6.80 3.69
CA VAL A 214 -4.47 -7.03 2.80
C VAL A 214 -4.83 -5.77 2.02
N PHE A 215 -4.65 -4.58 2.62
CA PHE A 215 -4.79 -3.31 1.91
C PHE A 215 -3.71 -3.12 0.84
N ALA A 216 -2.45 -3.51 1.11
CA ALA A 216 -1.37 -3.44 0.14
C ALA A 216 -1.64 -4.37 -1.06
N VAL A 217 -2.08 -5.60 -0.81
CA VAL A 217 -2.45 -6.55 -1.87
C VAL A 217 -3.60 -6.00 -2.71
N PHE A 218 -4.66 -5.48 -2.07
CA PHE A 218 -5.75 -4.82 -2.80
C PHE A 218 -5.24 -3.66 -3.66
N ALA A 219 -4.39 -2.79 -3.12
CA ALA A 219 -3.84 -1.65 -3.84
C ALA A 219 -3.09 -2.06 -5.11
N GLN A 220 -2.28 -3.13 -5.02
CA GLN A 220 -1.53 -3.69 -6.13
C GLN A 220 -2.48 -4.29 -7.20
N CYS A 221 -3.46 -5.09 -6.78
CA CYS A 221 -4.47 -5.64 -7.67
C CYS A 221 -5.33 -4.54 -8.33
N PHE A 222 -5.68 -3.48 -7.60
CA PHE A 222 -6.42 -2.35 -8.14
C PHE A 222 -5.63 -1.63 -9.23
N ALA A 223 -4.35 -1.34 -8.98
CA ALA A 223 -3.49 -0.67 -9.96
C ALA A 223 -3.27 -1.55 -11.21
N GLU A 224 -3.03 -2.84 -11.04
CA GLU A 224 -2.89 -3.79 -12.15
C GLU A 224 -4.16 -3.86 -13.00
N SER A 225 -5.31 -4.08 -12.36
CA SER A 225 -6.60 -4.17 -13.05
C SER A 225 -6.98 -2.85 -13.74
N LEU A 226 -6.74 -1.70 -13.11
CA LEU A 226 -6.95 -0.39 -13.74
C LEU A 226 -6.03 -0.19 -14.95
N CYS A 227 -4.77 -0.61 -14.84
CA CYS A 227 -3.81 -0.59 -15.94
C CYS A 227 -4.34 -1.38 -17.14
N ALA A 228 -4.84 -2.60 -16.91
CA ALA A 228 -5.47 -3.43 -17.95
C ALA A 228 -6.71 -2.76 -18.55
N GLN A 229 -7.59 -2.16 -17.74
CA GLN A 229 -8.77 -1.41 -18.23
C GLN A 229 -8.40 -0.21 -19.10
N LYS A 230 -7.23 0.39 -18.87
CA LYS A 230 -6.69 1.48 -19.69
C LYS A 230 -5.95 0.99 -20.94
N GLY A 231 -5.81 -0.33 -21.15
CA GLY A 231 -5.09 -0.92 -22.27
C GLY A 231 -3.57 -0.77 -22.16
N LEU A 232 -3.04 -0.67 -20.93
CA LEU A 232 -1.63 -0.49 -20.64
C LEU A 232 -1.00 -1.81 -20.16
N ASN A 233 0.33 -1.87 -20.13
CA ASN A 233 1.08 -3.02 -19.63
C ASN A 233 1.75 -2.69 -18.29
N PRO A 234 1.36 -3.32 -17.17
CA PRO A 234 1.93 -3.04 -15.85
C PRO A 234 3.38 -3.52 -15.70
N ASP A 235 3.82 -4.50 -16.49
CA ASP A 235 5.18 -5.03 -16.41
C ASP A 235 6.21 -4.17 -17.14
N GLN A 236 5.76 -3.35 -18.08
CA GLN A 236 6.63 -2.49 -18.91
C GLN A 236 6.11 -1.04 -18.94
N PRO A 237 6.12 -0.35 -17.80
CA PRO A 237 5.69 1.05 -17.77
C PRO A 237 6.65 1.92 -18.60
N ARG A 238 6.07 2.88 -19.31
CA ARG A 238 6.84 3.81 -20.16
C ARG A 238 7.80 4.64 -19.32
N ASN A 239 8.98 4.95 -19.88
CA ASN A 239 10.01 5.81 -19.28
C ASN A 239 10.62 5.31 -17.96
N LEU A 240 10.27 4.11 -17.50
CA LEU A 240 10.85 3.51 -16.31
C LEU A 240 11.72 2.29 -16.65
N LYS A 241 12.73 2.05 -15.84
CA LYS A 241 13.58 0.86 -15.87
C LYS A 241 13.61 0.23 -14.49
N LYS A 242 13.81 -1.10 -14.43
CA LYS A 242 13.84 -1.85 -13.15
C LYS A 242 14.87 -1.29 -12.16
N VAL A 243 15.97 -0.77 -12.66
CA VAL A 243 17.02 -0.11 -11.86
C VAL A 243 17.22 1.31 -12.38
N THR A 244 16.96 2.28 -11.51
CA THR A 244 17.26 3.69 -11.79
C THR A 244 18.57 4.06 -11.10
N ILE A 245 19.53 4.56 -11.87
CA ILE A 245 20.78 5.10 -11.34
C ILE A 245 20.59 6.61 -11.29
N THR A 246 20.45 7.17 -10.09
CA THR A 246 20.51 8.60 -9.83
C THR A 246 21.97 9.01 -9.70
N LYS A 247 22.35 10.11 -10.35
CA LYS A 247 23.71 10.67 -10.30
C LYS A 247 23.78 11.77 -9.26
#